data_27057798575c38f9191a0421adadd178
#
_entry.id   27057798575c38f9191a0421adadd178
#
_cell.length_a   1.000
_cell.length_b   1.000
_cell.length_c   1.000
_cell.angle_alpha   90.00
_cell.angle_beta   90.00
_cell.angle_gamma   90.00
#
_symmetry.space_group_name_H-M   'P 1'
#
loop_
_entity.id
_entity.type
_entity.pdbx_description
1 polymer ?
#
loop_
_entity_poly.entity_id
_entity_poly.type
_entity_poly.pdbx_seq_one_letter_code
_entity_poly.pdbx_strand_id
1 'polypeptide(L)'
;MLGAFRDPYAGKPLLLASLPLRAVEPTAFQRDLSRTHAQRLGTAIGDAGVFLDPIVAVAGGEGFHSPNGRHRLAAAKQLGLRAVTALIVPDADLIYRILPLNTEKAHNLRDRSLEVIRMARSLAKERPKTKESEHATAFESPFLLTLGVAYDKRSRFAGSSYQPMLRRVDVFLDDPLPKALRQRDQWATRLMDIDDRVAKHVAALQERGFKSPYLRTLVVARCNPVRWIPSKRGAGPPMPLSEALQRMAASVRTFDPEKVRQGDLALVAAVASDED
;
A
#
# COMPACT_ATOMS: atom_id res chain seq x y z
N MET A 1 -25.43 23.62 -2.54
CA MET A 1 -25.77 22.60 -1.51
C MET A 1 -27.06 21.93 -1.94
N LEU A 2 -27.10 20.60 -1.91
CA LEU A 2 -28.28 19.80 -2.27
C LEU A 2 -29.02 19.29 -1.02
N GLY A 3 -28.27 19.02 0.05
CA GLY A 3 -28.84 18.57 1.32
C GLY A 3 -27.80 18.54 2.43
N ALA A 4 -28.27 18.49 3.66
CA ALA A 4 -27.47 18.29 4.85
C ALA A 4 -28.14 17.24 5.73
N PHE A 5 -27.36 16.35 6.30
CA PHE A 5 -27.85 15.29 7.19
C PHE A 5 -26.79 14.92 8.23
N ARG A 6 -27.17 14.11 9.19
CA ARG A 6 -26.24 13.58 10.18
C ARG A 6 -25.91 12.14 9.82
N ASP A 7 -24.64 11.76 9.93
CA ASP A 7 -24.25 10.38 9.74
C ASP A 7 -24.90 9.47 10.82
N PRO A 8 -25.30 8.26 10.48
CA PRO A 8 -26.06 7.40 11.39
C PRO A 8 -25.21 6.79 12.51
N TYR A 9 -23.88 6.85 12.43
CA TYR A 9 -22.98 6.25 13.42
C TYR A 9 -22.64 7.20 14.57
N ALA A 10 -22.16 8.41 14.25
CA ALA A 10 -21.68 9.36 15.24
C ALA A 10 -22.49 10.69 15.25
N GLY A 11 -23.51 10.80 14.41
CA GLY A 11 -24.33 12.02 14.30
C GLY A 11 -23.59 13.24 13.76
N LYS A 12 -22.42 13.05 13.12
CA LYS A 12 -21.63 14.15 12.55
C LYS A 12 -22.33 14.73 11.32
N PRO A 13 -22.23 16.04 11.08
CA PRO A 13 -22.85 16.68 9.92
C PRO A 13 -22.16 16.23 8.62
N LEU A 14 -22.96 15.91 7.62
CA LEU A 14 -22.53 15.61 6.25
C LEU A 14 -23.33 16.49 5.29
N LEU A 15 -22.68 16.98 4.23
CA LEU A 15 -23.29 17.85 3.25
C LEU A 15 -23.24 17.18 1.86
N LEU A 16 -24.38 17.03 1.23
CA LEU A 16 -24.46 16.65 -0.18
C LEU A 16 -24.47 17.91 -1.03
N ALA A 17 -23.54 18.01 -1.98
CA ALA A 17 -23.44 19.20 -2.83
C ALA A 17 -23.01 18.82 -4.26
N SER A 18 -23.35 19.70 -5.20
CA SER A 18 -22.73 19.73 -6.52
C SER A 18 -21.54 20.70 -6.46
N LEU A 19 -20.34 20.20 -6.63
CA LEU A 19 -19.11 20.99 -6.61
C LEU A 19 -18.61 21.24 -8.02
N PRO A 20 -18.16 22.47 -8.34
CA PRO A 20 -17.47 22.71 -9.60
C PRO A 20 -16.25 21.80 -9.73
N LEU A 21 -16.08 21.14 -10.86
CA LEU A 21 -15.01 20.16 -11.09
C LEU A 21 -13.61 20.78 -10.90
N ARG A 22 -13.46 22.08 -11.20
CA ARG A 22 -12.22 22.86 -10.99
C ARG A 22 -11.86 23.10 -9.53
N ALA A 23 -12.84 23.00 -8.62
CA ALA A 23 -12.65 23.23 -7.19
C ALA A 23 -12.33 21.95 -6.42
N VAL A 24 -12.24 20.80 -7.10
CA VAL A 24 -11.97 19.51 -6.46
C VAL A 24 -10.71 18.89 -7.01
N GLU A 25 -9.76 18.60 -6.13
CA GLU A 25 -8.51 17.93 -6.45
C GLU A 25 -8.38 16.59 -5.73
N PRO A 26 -7.85 15.56 -6.41
CA PRO A 26 -7.50 14.31 -5.73
C PRO A 26 -6.32 14.54 -4.78
N THR A 27 -6.31 13.86 -3.62
CA THR A 27 -5.16 13.90 -2.71
C THR A 27 -3.90 13.34 -3.36
N ALA A 28 -2.74 13.90 -2.98
CA ALA A 28 -1.45 13.51 -3.56
C ALA A 28 -1.05 12.05 -3.24
N PHE A 29 -1.57 11.47 -2.17
CA PHE A 29 -1.22 10.12 -1.74
C PHE A 29 -2.10 9.03 -2.34
N GLN A 30 -3.16 9.35 -3.09
CA GLN A 30 -3.92 8.34 -3.82
C GLN A 30 -3.04 7.62 -4.85
N ARG A 31 -3.43 6.38 -5.16
CA ARG A 31 -2.80 5.60 -6.23
C ARG A 31 -2.83 6.32 -7.57
N ASP A 32 -1.92 5.91 -8.45
CA ASP A 32 -1.80 6.48 -9.77
C ASP A 32 -3.06 6.27 -10.61
N LEU A 33 -3.36 7.24 -11.47
CA LEU A 33 -4.52 7.19 -12.36
C LEU A 33 -4.33 6.10 -13.42
N SER A 34 -5.19 5.09 -13.43
CA SER A 34 -5.31 4.17 -14.55
C SER A 34 -6.19 4.80 -15.64
N ARG A 35 -5.58 5.18 -16.76
CA ARG A 35 -6.31 5.78 -17.89
C ARG A 35 -7.38 4.85 -18.44
N THR A 36 -7.08 3.56 -18.57
CA THR A 36 -8.02 2.53 -19.05
C THR A 36 -9.22 2.40 -18.10
N HIS A 37 -8.97 2.43 -16.78
CA HIS A 37 -10.05 2.36 -15.81
C HIS A 37 -10.92 3.62 -15.83
N ALA A 38 -10.32 4.81 -15.94
CA ALA A 38 -11.06 6.06 -16.06
C ALA A 38 -11.93 6.12 -17.33
N GLN A 39 -11.42 5.61 -18.46
CA GLN A 39 -12.18 5.50 -19.71
C GLN A 39 -13.38 4.56 -19.56
N ARG A 40 -13.16 3.34 -19.04
CA ARG A 40 -14.27 2.38 -18.81
C ARG A 40 -15.34 2.96 -17.89
N LEU A 41 -14.93 3.65 -16.84
CA LEU A 41 -15.85 4.31 -15.92
C LEU A 41 -16.61 5.45 -16.61
N GLY A 42 -15.92 6.26 -17.46
CA GLY A 42 -16.55 7.30 -18.27
C GLY A 42 -17.61 6.73 -19.20
N THR A 43 -17.31 5.64 -19.92
CA THR A 43 -18.29 4.93 -20.77
C THR A 43 -19.48 4.47 -19.95
N ALA A 44 -19.25 3.80 -18.83
CA ALA A 44 -20.35 3.29 -17.96
C ALA A 44 -21.23 4.42 -17.41
N ILE A 45 -20.65 5.56 -17.02
CA ILE A 45 -21.42 6.74 -16.57
C ILE A 45 -22.23 7.34 -17.75
N GLY A 46 -21.62 7.41 -18.94
CA GLY A 46 -22.29 7.88 -20.15
C GLY A 46 -23.48 6.99 -20.54
N ASP A 47 -23.31 5.67 -20.52
CA ASP A 47 -24.33 4.67 -20.82
C ASP A 47 -25.48 4.71 -19.80
N ALA A 48 -25.14 4.89 -18.50
CA ALA A 48 -26.13 5.04 -17.44
C ALA A 48 -26.90 6.39 -17.53
N GLY A 49 -26.37 7.39 -18.22
CA GLY A 49 -26.95 8.73 -18.34
C GLY A 49 -26.98 9.53 -17.04
N VAL A 50 -26.31 9.04 -15.98
CA VAL A 50 -26.34 9.66 -14.64
C VAL A 50 -25.06 9.38 -13.86
N PHE A 51 -24.57 10.38 -13.12
CA PHE A 51 -23.45 10.27 -12.21
C PHE A 51 -23.96 9.87 -10.81
N LEU A 52 -24.07 8.53 -10.59
CA LEU A 52 -24.72 7.97 -9.39
C LEU A 52 -23.92 8.06 -8.12
N ASP A 53 -22.59 7.83 -8.22
CA ASP A 53 -21.71 7.71 -7.05
C ASP A 53 -21.10 9.06 -6.65
N PRO A 54 -21.55 9.72 -5.59
CA PRO A 54 -20.89 10.93 -5.11
C PRO A 54 -19.43 10.65 -4.75
N ILE A 55 -18.55 11.63 -5.02
CA ILE A 55 -17.20 11.58 -4.48
C ILE A 55 -17.23 12.05 -3.01
N VAL A 56 -16.31 11.55 -2.19
CA VAL A 56 -16.08 12.16 -0.88
C VAL A 56 -15.17 13.37 -1.06
N ALA A 57 -15.52 14.49 -0.44
CA ALA A 57 -14.77 15.72 -0.47
C ALA A 57 -14.55 16.27 0.93
N VAL A 58 -13.35 16.75 1.20
CA VAL A 58 -12.96 17.40 2.45
C VAL A 58 -12.51 18.82 2.12
N ALA A 59 -12.92 19.81 2.89
CA ALA A 59 -12.48 21.19 2.69
C ALA A 59 -10.96 21.32 2.92
N GLY A 60 -10.26 22.04 2.04
CA GLY A 60 -8.82 22.26 2.17
C GLY A 60 -8.35 23.44 1.33
N GLY A 61 -7.66 24.39 1.93
CA GLY A 61 -7.19 25.60 1.25
C GLY A 61 -8.34 26.38 0.60
N GLU A 62 -8.19 26.72 -0.67
CA GLU A 62 -9.20 27.45 -1.44
C GLU A 62 -10.25 26.54 -2.13
N GLY A 63 -10.22 25.21 -1.85
CA GLY A 63 -11.08 24.24 -2.55
C GLY A 63 -11.40 23.01 -1.73
N PHE A 64 -11.51 21.88 -2.42
CA PHE A 64 -11.82 20.60 -1.82
C PHE A 64 -10.81 19.55 -2.24
N HIS A 65 -10.41 18.69 -1.32
CA HIS A 65 -9.63 17.52 -1.59
C HIS A 65 -10.52 16.27 -1.56
N SER A 66 -10.41 15.45 -2.61
CA SER A 66 -11.09 14.16 -2.63
C SER A 66 -10.11 13.05 -2.28
N PRO A 67 -10.25 12.39 -1.12
CA PRO A 67 -9.40 11.25 -0.74
C PRO A 67 -9.83 9.95 -1.44
N ASN A 68 -11.00 9.93 -2.05
CA ASN A 68 -11.55 8.79 -2.79
C ASN A 68 -12.34 9.29 -4.00
N GLY A 69 -11.82 9.15 -5.21
CA GLY A 69 -12.55 9.56 -6.40
C GLY A 69 -11.71 9.99 -7.60
N ARG A 70 -10.39 9.78 -7.58
CA ARG A 70 -9.50 10.18 -8.68
C ARG A 70 -9.98 9.71 -10.04
N HIS A 71 -10.42 8.43 -10.15
CA HIS A 71 -10.94 7.88 -11.42
C HIS A 71 -12.28 8.48 -11.81
N ARG A 72 -13.18 8.74 -10.84
CA ARG A 72 -14.47 9.43 -11.08
C ARG A 72 -14.26 10.87 -11.52
N LEU A 73 -13.33 11.59 -10.91
CA LEU A 73 -12.96 12.95 -11.35
C LEU A 73 -12.36 12.96 -12.75
N ALA A 74 -11.52 11.99 -13.09
CA ALA A 74 -10.96 11.84 -14.43
C ALA A 74 -12.04 11.51 -15.46
N ALA A 75 -12.95 10.59 -15.14
CA ALA A 75 -14.10 10.25 -15.99
C ALA A 75 -15.02 11.46 -16.19
N ALA A 76 -15.33 12.20 -15.13
CA ALA A 76 -16.12 13.42 -15.21
C ALA A 76 -15.48 14.48 -16.14
N LYS A 77 -14.15 14.65 -16.07
CA LYS A 77 -13.40 15.53 -16.97
C LYS A 77 -13.49 15.06 -18.43
N GLN A 78 -13.35 13.75 -18.68
CA GLN A 78 -13.48 13.17 -20.04
C GLN A 78 -14.88 13.34 -20.62
N LEU A 79 -15.91 13.25 -19.79
CA LEU A 79 -17.31 13.48 -20.18
C LEU A 79 -17.68 14.98 -20.33
N GLY A 80 -16.74 15.91 -20.08
CA GLY A 80 -16.99 17.34 -20.17
C GLY A 80 -17.92 17.90 -19.09
N LEU A 81 -18.06 17.20 -17.97
CA LEU A 81 -18.90 17.67 -16.86
C LEU A 81 -18.32 18.95 -16.23
N ARG A 82 -19.17 19.88 -15.87
CA ARG A 82 -18.78 21.13 -15.19
C ARG A 82 -18.74 20.99 -13.65
N ALA A 83 -19.46 20.02 -13.13
CA ALA A 83 -19.59 19.77 -11.71
C ALA A 83 -19.72 18.27 -11.42
N VAL A 84 -19.46 17.87 -10.19
CA VAL A 84 -19.63 16.51 -9.68
C VAL A 84 -20.42 16.53 -8.39
N THR A 85 -21.22 15.48 -8.17
CA THR A 85 -21.89 15.29 -6.88
C THR A 85 -20.86 14.86 -5.85
N ALA A 86 -20.85 15.52 -4.70
CA ALA A 86 -19.90 15.26 -3.62
C ALA A 86 -20.60 15.16 -2.26
N LEU A 87 -20.14 14.22 -1.46
CA LEU A 87 -20.41 14.16 -0.02
C LEU A 87 -19.28 14.91 0.70
N ILE A 88 -19.58 16.11 1.22
CA ILE A 88 -18.62 16.92 1.93
C ILE A 88 -18.60 16.52 3.39
N VAL A 89 -17.41 16.24 3.89
CA VAL A 89 -17.15 15.95 5.30
C VAL A 89 -16.38 17.12 5.90
N PRO A 90 -16.90 17.78 6.95
CA PRO A 90 -16.24 18.92 7.58
C PRO A 90 -14.94 18.55 8.33
N ASP A 91 -14.78 17.29 8.75
CA ASP A 91 -13.59 16.81 9.45
C ASP A 91 -12.40 16.67 8.49
N ALA A 92 -11.46 17.61 8.55
CA ALA A 92 -10.26 17.60 7.70
C ALA A 92 -9.38 16.36 7.91
N ASP A 93 -9.35 15.78 9.10
CA ASP A 93 -8.56 14.59 9.42
C ASP A 93 -9.07 13.33 8.74
N LEU A 94 -10.33 13.34 8.27
CA LEU A 94 -10.90 12.24 7.54
C LEU A 94 -10.10 11.92 6.26
N ILE A 95 -9.43 12.91 5.68
CA ILE A 95 -8.61 12.74 4.48
C ILE A 95 -7.56 11.61 4.65
N TYR A 96 -7.06 11.41 5.88
CA TYR A 96 -6.09 10.37 6.22
C TYR A 96 -6.72 9.07 6.74
N ARG A 97 -7.98 9.13 7.19
CA ARG A 97 -8.69 7.97 7.77
C ARG A 97 -9.54 7.20 6.75
N ILE A 98 -9.73 7.76 5.57
CA ILE A 98 -10.62 7.16 4.57
C ILE A 98 -9.95 6.03 3.78
N LEU A 99 -8.63 5.97 3.76
CA LEU A 99 -7.90 4.95 2.99
C LEU A 99 -8.30 3.52 3.39
N PRO A 100 -8.40 3.16 4.69
CA PRO A 100 -8.89 1.85 5.11
C PRO A 100 -10.35 1.56 4.74
N LEU A 101 -11.15 2.61 4.47
CA LEU A 101 -12.56 2.47 4.08
C LEU A 101 -12.73 2.16 2.57
N ASN A 102 -11.66 2.29 1.77
CA ASN A 102 -11.66 1.99 0.35
C ASN A 102 -11.51 0.47 0.10
N THR A 103 -12.40 -0.33 0.68
CA THR A 103 -12.35 -1.81 0.64
C THR A 103 -12.92 -2.41 -0.65
N GLU A 104 -13.58 -1.61 -1.50
CA GLU A 104 -14.35 -2.09 -2.65
C GLU A 104 -13.54 -2.70 -3.80
N LYS A 105 -12.22 -2.57 -3.80
CA LYS A 105 -11.32 -3.22 -4.75
C LYS A 105 -10.14 -3.83 -4.03
N ALA A 106 -9.87 -5.09 -4.30
CA ALA A 106 -8.63 -5.73 -3.90
C ALA A 106 -7.44 -4.88 -4.41
N HIS A 107 -6.92 -4.03 -3.52
CA HIS A 107 -5.70 -3.30 -3.81
C HIS A 107 -4.56 -4.30 -3.88
N ASN A 108 -3.82 -4.33 -4.99
CA ASN A 108 -2.59 -5.08 -4.97
C ASN A 108 -1.63 -4.47 -3.93
N LEU A 109 -0.77 -5.30 -3.38
CA LEU A 109 0.17 -4.91 -2.31
C LEU A 109 0.98 -3.65 -2.65
N ARG A 110 1.38 -3.51 -3.92
CA ARG A 110 2.16 -2.37 -4.39
C ARG A 110 1.40 -1.05 -4.28
N ASP A 111 0.17 -1.00 -4.82
CA ASP A 111 -0.62 0.22 -4.84
C ASP A 111 -0.97 0.66 -3.42
N ARG A 112 -1.34 -0.28 -2.55
CA ARG A 112 -1.62 -0.02 -1.14
C ARG A 112 -0.39 0.51 -0.39
N SER A 113 0.77 -0.09 -0.62
CA SER A 113 2.02 0.36 0.00
C SER A 113 2.41 1.77 -0.47
N LEU A 114 2.21 2.10 -1.76
CA LEU A 114 2.49 3.43 -2.29
C LEU A 114 1.53 4.49 -1.75
N GLU A 115 0.25 4.18 -1.59
CA GLU A 115 -0.72 5.07 -0.97
C GLU A 115 -0.33 5.39 0.49
N VAL A 116 0.01 4.35 1.26
CA VAL A 116 0.40 4.50 2.67
C VAL A 116 1.67 5.33 2.83
N ILE A 117 2.72 5.08 2.04
CA ILE A 117 3.97 5.87 2.17
C ILE A 117 3.80 7.32 1.72
N ARG A 118 3.00 7.58 0.70
CA ARG A 118 2.67 8.95 0.26
C ARG A 118 1.91 9.71 1.35
N MET A 119 0.93 9.06 1.98
CA MET A 119 0.18 9.61 3.10
C MET A 119 1.09 9.89 4.30
N ALA A 120 1.98 8.96 4.66
CA ALA A 120 2.92 9.15 5.76
C ALA A 120 3.87 10.34 5.52
N ARG A 121 4.32 10.54 4.28
CA ARG A 121 5.15 11.69 3.90
C ARG A 121 4.38 13.03 3.98
N SER A 122 3.08 13.03 3.63
CA SER A 122 2.22 14.22 3.78
C SER A 122 2.06 14.57 5.25
N LEU A 123 1.69 13.58 6.07
CA LEU A 123 1.57 13.76 7.52
C LEU A 123 2.87 14.20 8.19
N ALA A 124 4.02 13.70 7.75
CA ALA A 124 5.31 14.11 8.27
C ALA A 124 5.63 15.59 8.02
N LYS A 125 5.10 16.19 6.95
CA LYS A 125 5.21 17.63 6.68
C LYS A 125 4.24 18.46 7.53
N GLU A 126 3.01 17.98 7.67
CA GLU A 126 1.93 18.71 8.37
C GLU A 126 2.05 18.56 9.90
N ARG A 127 2.44 17.38 10.37
CA ARG A 127 2.48 17.00 11.79
C ARG A 127 3.81 16.33 12.17
N PRO A 128 4.95 17.03 12.03
CA PRO A 128 6.29 16.41 12.15
C PRO A 128 6.60 15.86 13.55
N LYS A 129 5.84 16.27 14.58
CA LYS A 129 6.06 15.85 15.96
C LYS A 129 5.25 14.59 16.34
N THR A 130 4.25 14.20 15.56
CA THR A 130 3.45 13.00 15.85
C THR A 130 4.24 11.75 15.57
N LYS A 131 4.02 10.72 16.39
CA LYS A 131 4.68 9.43 16.23
C LYS A 131 4.05 8.60 15.11
N GLU A 132 4.82 7.73 14.47
CA GLU A 132 4.31 6.81 13.46
C GLU A 132 3.20 5.91 14.05
N SER A 133 3.38 5.41 15.28
CA SER A 133 2.42 4.56 15.98
C SER A 133 1.06 5.23 16.23
N GLU A 134 1.01 6.55 16.36
CA GLU A 134 -0.26 7.30 16.50
C GLU A 134 -1.13 7.25 15.23
N HIS A 135 -0.53 6.94 14.10
CA HIS A 135 -1.21 6.82 12.80
C HIS A 135 -1.46 5.35 12.38
N ALA A 136 -1.33 4.38 13.30
CA ALA A 136 -1.44 2.96 13.01
C ALA A 136 -2.72 2.58 12.26
N THR A 137 -3.87 3.16 12.64
CA THR A 137 -5.15 2.94 11.93
C THR A 137 -5.12 3.42 10.49
N ALA A 138 -4.50 4.58 10.23
CA ALA A 138 -4.41 5.15 8.89
C ALA A 138 -3.41 4.40 8.00
N PHE A 139 -2.33 3.89 8.58
CA PHE A 139 -1.30 3.13 7.87
C PHE A 139 -1.60 1.63 7.76
N GLU A 140 -2.61 1.14 8.50
CA GLU A 140 -3.11 -0.24 8.53
C GLU A 140 -2.09 -1.29 8.99
N SER A 141 -0.89 -1.30 8.43
CA SER A 141 0.17 -2.25 8.74
C SER A 141 1.55 -1.63 8.56
N PRO A 142 2.48 -1.84 9.49
CA PRO A 142 3.80 -1.20 9.44
C PRO A 142 4.62 -1.60 8.21
N PHE A 143 4.50 -2.84 7.75
CA PHE A 143 5.22 -3.31 6.57
C PHE A 143 4.82 -2.60 5.27
N LEU A 144 3.63 -1.99 5.19
CA LEU A 144 3.22 -1.20 4.04
C LEU A 144 4.07 0.06 3.88
N LEU A 145 4.54 0.66 4.99
CA LEU A 145 5.47 1.78 4.97
C LEU A 145 6.84 1.36 4.40
N THR A 146 7.40 0.25 4.91
CA THR A 146 8.69 -0.27 4.43
C THR A 146 8.64 -0.68 2.96
N LEU A 147 7.59 -1.43 2.55
CA LEU A 147 7.39 -1.81 1.15
C LEU A 147 7.06 -0.60 0.27
N GLY A 148 6.33 0.39 0.79
CA GLY A 148 6.00 1.62 0.06
C GLY A 148 7.25 2.38 -0.36
N VAL A 149 8.25 2.51 0.52
CA VAL A 149 9.56 3.07 0.17
C VAL A 149 10.27 2.23 -0.90
N ALA A 150 10.25 0.91 -0.76
CA ALA A 150 10.89 0.01 -1.73
C ALA A 150 10.24 0.11 -3.12
N TYR A 151 8.91 0.13 -3.20
CA TYR A 151 8.18 0.28 -4.46
C TYR A 151 8.34 1.67 -5.10
N ASP A 152 8.47 2.72 -4.28
CA ASP A 152 8.70 4.08 -4.76
C ASP A 152 10.08 4.21 -5.43
N LYS A 153 11.11 3.57 -4.84
CA LYS A 153 12.47 3.51 -5.40
C LYS A 153 12.60 2.53 -6.57
N ARG A 154 11.88 1.41 -6.52
CA ARG A 154 11.93 0.32 -7.52
C ARG A 154 10.52 -0.18 -7.81
N SER A 155 9.90 0.32 -8.86
CA SER A 155 8.49 0.05 -9.20
C SER A 155 8.16 -1.44 -9.43
N ARG A 156 9.16 -2.26 -9.81
CA ARG A 156 9.04 -3.72 -10.03
C ARG A 156 9.64 -4.53 -8.88
N PHE A 157 9.75 -3.96 -7.68
CA PHE A 157 10.22 -4.69 -6.50
C PHE A 157 9.29 -5.87 -6.19
N ALA A 158 9.85 -7.02 -5.84
CA ALA A 158 9.09 -8.24 -5.57
C ALA A 158 8.60 -8.30 -4.11
N GLY A 159 7.90 -7.27 -3.65
CA GLY A 159 7.53 -7.10 -2.25
C GLY A 159 6.66 -8.22 -1.68
N SER A 160 5.82 -8.86 -2.52
CA SER A 160 5.00 -10.00 -2.10
C SER A 160 5.82 -11.16 -1.56
N SER A 161 7.01 -11.43 -2.12
CA SER A 161 7.91 -12.48 -1.62
C SER A 161 8.43 -12.19 -0.21
N TYR A 162 8.55 -10.93 0.18
CA TYR A 162 9.05 -10.50 1.50
C TYR A 162 7.95 -10.25 2.53
N GLN A 163 6.71 -10.10 2.08
CA GLN A 163 5.56 -9.78 2.94
C GLN A 163 5.39 -10.77 4.11
N PRO A 164 5.52 -12.11 3.93
CA PRO A 164 5.35 -13.05 5.05
C PRO A 164 6.35 -12.83 6.19
N MET A 165 7.59 -12.46 5.87
CA MET A 165 8.59 -12.10 6.89
C MET A 165 8.24 -10.76 7.55
N LEU A 166 8.01 -9.73 6.74
CA LEU A 166 7.76 -8.37 7.22
C LEU A 166 6.54 -8.30 8.13
N ARG A 167 5.45 -9.00 7.81
CA ARG A 167 4.25 -9.10 8.67
C ARG A 167 4.55 -9.56 10.09
N ARG A 168 5.63 -10.32 10.28
CA ARG A 168 5.99 -10.91 11.57
C ARG A 168 6.98 -10.09 12.38
N VAL A 169 7.78 -9.26 11.73
CA VAL A 169 8.91 -8.56 12.36
C VAL A 169 8.80 -7.03 12.28
N ASP A 170 7.98 -6.51 11.38
CA ASP A 170 7.81 -5.08 11.23
C ASP A 170 6.74 -4.57 12.22
N VAL A 171 7.04 -3.48 12.88
CA VAL A 171 6.16 -2.83 13.87
C VAL A 171 6.13 -1.33 13.64
N PHE A 172 5.08 -0.67 14.10
CA PHE A 172 5.04 0.79 14.12
C PHE A 172 6.06 1.35 15.09
N LEU A 173 6.74 2.42 14.66
CA LEU A 173 7.78 3.07 15.45
C LEU A 173 7.17 4.13 16.38
N ASP A 174 7.69 4.22 17.59
CA ASP A 174 7.35 5.25 18.56
C ASP A 174 8.17 6.54 18.37
N ASP A 175 8.76 6.69 17.19
CA ASP A 175 9.51 7.85 16.79
C ASP A 175 8.63 8.86 16.03
N PRO A 176 8.96 10.17 16.08
CA PRO A 176 8.34 11.18 15.24
C PRO A 176 8.42 10.81 13.75
N LEU A 177 7.35 11.07 12.99
CA LEU A 177 7.22 10.66 11.59
C LEU A 177 8.46 10.92 10.71
N PRO A 178 9.12 12.11 10.75
CA PRO A 178 10.30 12.33 9.93
C PRO A 178 11.48 11.43 10.28
N LYS A 179 11.62 11.04 11.57
CA LYS A 179 12.67 10.11 12.03
C LYS A 179 12.31 8.68 11.63
N ALA A 180 11.06 8.28 11.86
CA ALA A 180 10.54 6.99 11.46
C ALA A 180 10.70 6.74 9.95
N LEU A 181 10.34 7.70 9.10
CA LEU A 181 10.50 7.60 7.65
C LEU A 181 11.96 7.44 7.20
N ARG A 182 12.91 8.08 7.87
CA ARG A 182 14.35 7.84 7.61
C ARG A 182 14.75 6.40 7.96
N GLN A 183 14.23 5.86 9.06
CA GLN A 183 14.47 4.47 9.43
C GLN A 183 13.84 3.50 8.42
N ARG A 184 12.60 3.78 7.95
CA ARG A 184 11.93 3.02 6.89
C ARG A 184 12.75 3.01 5.59
N ASP A 185 13.33 4.16 5.24
CA ASP A 185 14.20 4.30 4.06
C ASP A 185 15.44 3.40 4.16
N GLN A 186 16.09 3.36 5.32
CA GLN A 186 17.25 2.48 5.56
C GLN A 186 16.88 1.00 5.46
N TRP A 187 15.75 0.59 6.03
CA TRP A 187 15.27 -0.80 5.96
C TRP A 187 14.89 -1.20 4.53
N ALA A 188 14.18 -0.33 3.82
CA ALA A 188 13.83 -0.57 2.42
C ALA A 188 15.08 -0.69 1.53
N THR A 189 16.11 0.13 1.75
CA THR A 189 17.38 0.03 1.03
C THR A 189 18.05 -1.32 1.29
N ARG A 190 18.16 -1.74 2.56
CA ARG A 190 18.70 -3.07 2.90
C ARG A 190 17.90 -4.21 2.28
N LEU A 191 16.57 -4.09 2.25
CA LEU A 191 15.70 -5.08 1.65
C LEU A 191 15.93 -5.19 0.13
N MET A 192 16.14 -4.06 -0.56
CA MET A 192 16.47 -4.04 -1.98
C MET A 192 17.86 -4.65 -2.26
N ASP A 193 18.85 -4.39 -1.41
CA ASP A 193 20.19 -5.01 -1.52
C ASP A 193 20.12 -6.53 -1.35
N ILE A 194 19.26 -7.03 -0.47
CA ILE A 194 18.96 -8.45 -0.31
C ILE A 194 18.32 -8.99 -1.60
N ASP A 195 17.34 -8.28 -2.16
CA ASP A 195 16.63 -8.68 -3.38
C ASP A 195 17.56 -8.77 -4.60
N ASP A 196 18.55 -7.90 -4.71
CA ASP A 196 19.55 -7.95 -5.77
C ASP A 196 20.42 -9.23 -5.71
N ARG A 197 20.71 -9.69 -4.49
CA ARG A 197 21.41 -10.98 -4.29
C ARG A 197 20.49 -12.17 -4.57
N VAL A 198 19.24 -12.09 -4.13
CA VAL A 198 18.21 -13.09 -4.45
C VAL A 198 18.05 -13.24 -5.96
N ALA A 199 18.04 -12.12 -6.70
CA ALA A 199 17.97 -12.15 -8.16
C ALA A 199 19.12 -12.92 -8.82
N LYS A 200 20.35 -12.82 -8.27
CA LYS A 200 21.51 -13.60 -8.75
C LYS A 200 21.31 -15.11 -8.54
N HIS A 201 20.78 -15.51 -7.37
CA HIS A 201 20.48 -16.92 -7.11
C HIS A 201 19.32 -17.43 -7.98
N VAL A 202 18.32 -16.59 -8.27
CA VAL A 202 17.24 -16.94 -9.22
C VAL A 202 17.82 -17.18 -10.63
N ALA A 203 18.72 -16.32 -11.10
CA ALA A 203 19.39 -16.50 -12.38
C ALA A 203 20.17 -17.82 -12.42
N ALA A 204 20.97 -18.15 -11.39
CA ALA A 204 21.70 -19.41 -11.30
C ALA A 204 20.76 -20.63 -11.31
N LEU A 205 19.61 -20.56 -10.64
CA LEU A 205 18.60 -21.62 -10.71
C LEU A 205 18.01 -21.77 -12.12
N GLN A 206 17.77 -20.65 -12.82
CA GLN A 206 17.28 -20.68 -14.21
C GLN A 206 18.30 -21.30 -15.16
N GLU A 207 19.59 -21.01 -15.00
CA GLU A 207 20.68 -21.63 -15.75
C GLU A 207 20.75 -23.16 -15.53
N ARG A 208 20.40 -23.62 -14.32
CA ARG A 208 20.24 -25.05 -13.99
C ARG A 208 18.96 -25.69 -14.54
N GLY A 209 18.15 -24.95 -15.32
CA GLY A 209 16.96 -25.46 -15.99
C GLY A 209 15.68 -25.37 -15.15
N PHE A 210 15.68 -24.70 -14.00
CA PHE A 210 14.46 -24.45 -13.23
C PHE A 210 13.59 -23.39 -13.93
N LYS A 211 12.36 -23.76 -14.34
CA LYS A 211 11.40 -22.88 -15.02
C LYS A 211 10.17 -22.71 -14.14
N SER A 212 10.19 -21.73 -13.21
CA SER A 212 9.05 -21.45 -12.34
C SER A 212 8.96 -19.97 -12.00
N PRO A 213 7.78 -19.34 -11.99
CA PRO A 213 7.60 -17.97 -11.52
C PRO A 213 7.89 -17.84 -10.02
N TYR A 214 7.86 -18.94 -9.26
CA TYR A 214 8.03 -18.96 -7.80
C TYR A 214 9.49 -19.10 -7.33
N LEU A 215 10.49 -19.07 -8.22
CA LEU A 215 11.91 -19.22 -7.84
C LEU A 215 12.34 -18.15 -6.82
N ARG A 216 11.92 -16.90 -7.01
CA ARG A 216 12.23 -15.83 -6.05
C ARG A 216 11.61 -16.09 -4.68
N THR A 217 10.34 -16.47 -4.64
CA THR A 217 9.62 -16.82 -3.41
C THR A 217 10.28 -18.00 -2.70
N LEU A 218 10.76 -19.01 -3.45
CA LEU A 218 11.50 -20.14 -2.90
C LEU A 218 12.80 -19.69 -2.20
N VAL A 219 13.63 -18.88 -2.87
CA VAL A 219 14.89 -18.40 -2.29
C VAL A 219 14.61 -17.55 -1.05
N VAL A 220 13.67 -16.60 -1.13
CA VAL A 220 13.26 -15.73 -0.02
C VAL A 220 12.73 -16.56 1.15
N ALA A 221 11.85 -17.53 0.90
CA ALA A 221 11.28 -18.38 1.95
C ALA A 221 12.34 -19.23 2.65
N ARG A 222 13.33 -19.75 1.92
CA ARG A 222 14.45 -20.51 2.50
C ARG A 222 15.37 -19.65 3.35
N CYS A 223 15.56 -18.38 2.97
CA CYS A 223 16.40 -17.43 3.69
C CYS A 223 15.64 -16.64 4.77
N ASN A 224 14.35 -16.87 4.95
CA ASN A 224 13.52 -16.18 5.94
C ASN A 224 13.92 -16.59 7.38
N PRO A 225 14.47 -15.66 8.18
CA PRO A 225 14.98 -15.97 9.53
C PRO A 225 13.90 -16.31 10.55
N VAL A 226 12.64 -15.98 10.24
CA VAL A 226 11.51 -16.25 11.16
C VAL A 226 10.65 -17.43 10.72
N ARG A 227 11.03 -18.11 9.62
CA ARG A 227 10.23 -19.20 9.05
C ARG A 227 9.82 -20.26 10.07
N TRP A 228 10.75 -20.67 10.92
CA TRP A 228 10.56 -21.76 11.87
C TRP A 228 10.24 -21.31 13.30
N ILE A 229 10.14 -20.01 13.55
CA ILE A 229 9.76 -19.48 14.85
C ILE A 229 8.24 -19.58 14.99
N PRO A 230 7.69 -20.29 15.98
CA PRO A 230 6.25 -20.38 16.15
C PRO A 230 5.61 -19.00 16.36
N SER A 231 4.46 -18.76 15.72
CA SER A 231 3.66 -17.57 15.97
C SER A 231 2.71 -17.85 17.13
N LYS A 232 2.87 -17.12 18.23
CA LYS A 232 1.90 -17.17 19.35
C LYS A 232 0.97 -15.98 19.25
N ARG A 233 -0.33 -16.21 19.34
CA ARG A 233 -1.34 -15.14 19.34
C ARG A 233 -1.07 -14.16 20.48
N GLY A 234 -0.97 -12.86 20.18
CA GLY A 234 -0.69 -11.82 21.18
C GLY A 234 0.79 -11.66 21.56
N ALA A 235 1.70 -12.48 21.04
CA ALA A 235 3.13 -12.25 21.22
C ALA A 235 3.61 -11.10 20.34
N GLY A 236 4.58 -10.32 20.82
CA GLY A 236 5.29 -9.33 20.02
C GLY A 236 6.08 -9.95 18.87
N PRO A 237 6.77 -9.13 18.07
CA PRO A 237 7.59 -9.62 16.97
C PRO A 237 8.69 -10.56 17.50
N PRO A 238 8.99 -11.66 16.79
CA PRO A 238 9.99 -12.64 17.24
C PRO A 238 11.42 -12.09 17.30
N MET A 239 11.67 -11.01 16.58
CA MET A 239 12.92 -10.23 16.59
C MET A 239 12.70 -8.85 15.96
N PRO A 240 13.58 -7.85 16.22
CA PRO A 240 13.54 -6.57 15.53
C PRO A 240 13.74 -6.71 14.00
N LEU A 241 13.08 -5.84 13.21
CA LEU A 241 13.23 -5.85 11.75
C LEU A 241 14.69 -5.70 11.30
N SER A 242 15.47 -4.84 11.97
CA SER A 242 16.89 -4.66 11.67
C SER A 242 17.70 -5.96 11.78
N GLU A 243 17.42 -6.75 12.80
CA GLU A 243 18.05 -8.06 13.02
C GLU A 243 17.57 -9.08 11.98
N ALA A 244 16.25 -9.11 11.69
CA ALA A 244 15.70 -9.99 10.67
C ALA A 244 16.35 -9.74 9.30
N LEU A 245 16.50 -8.48 8.89
CA LEU A 245 17.16 -8.11 7.65
C LEU A 245 18.65 -8.50 7.66
N GLN A 246 19.35 -8.35 8.78
CA GLN A 246 20.75 -8.77 8.91
C GLN A 246 20.90 -10.28 8.78
N ARG A 247 20.08 -11.07 9.48
CA ARG A 247 20.08 -12.54 9.39
C ARG A 247 19.70 -13.02 7.99
N MET A 248 18.71 -12.39 7.37
CA MET A 248 18.31 -12.70 6.00
C MET A 248 19.42 -12.42 5.01
N ALA A 249 20.11 -11.27 5.12
CA ALA A 249 21.25 -10.93 4.26
C ALA A 249 22.40 -11.94 4.39
N ALA A 250 22.66 -12.43 5.61
CA ALA A 250 23.65 -13.48 5.85
C ALA A 250 23.23 -14.81 5.21
N SER A 251 21.97 -15.21 5.38
CA SER A 251 21.42 -16.44 4.80
C SER A 251 21.44 -16.41 3.28
N VAL A 252 21.03 -15.29 2.66
CA VAL A 252 21.09 -15.13 1.18
C VAL A 252 22.53 -15.20 0.67
N ARG A 253 23.51 -14.66 1.41
CA ARG A 253 24.93 -14.73 1.00
C ARG A 253 25.47 -16.16 0.96
N THR A 254 24.99 -17.02 1.85
CA THR A 254 25.42 -18.43 1.96
C THR A 254 24.47 -19.40 1.27
N PHE A 255 23.44 -18.89 0.59
CA PHE A 255 22.49 -19.73 -0.16
C PHE A 255 23.19 -20.45 -1.30
N ASP A 256 22.99 -21.77 -1.35
CA ASP A 256 23.58 -22.63 -2.35
C ASP A 256 22.51 -23.12 -3.35
N PRO A 257 22.51 -22.60 -4.60
CA PRO A 257 21.56 -23.03 -5.63
C PRO A 257 21.67 -24.52 -5.97
N GLU A 258 22.85 -25.16 -5.78
CA GLU A 258 23.07 -26.58 -6.10
C GLU A 258 22.24 -27.51 -5.20
N LYS A 259 21.89 -27.08 -4.01
CA LYS A 259 21.07 -27.83 -3.04
C LYS A 259 19.58 -27.78 -3.32
N VAL A 260 19.13 -27.01 -4.32
CA VAL A 260 17.70 -26.91 -4.69
C VAL A 260 17.31 -28.09 -5.58
N ARG A 261 16.19 -28.74 -5.22
CA ARG A 261 15.60 -29.86 -5.96
C ARG A 261 14.26 -29.47 -6.58
N GLN A 262 13.83 -30.15 -7.64
CA GLN A 262 12.54 -29.89 -8.33
C GLN A 262 11.33 -30.00 -7.37
N GLY A 263 11.34 -30.96 -6.43
CA GLY A 263 10.27 -31.12 -5.43
C GLY A 263 10.09 -29.93 -4.47
N ASP A 264 11.11 -29.10 -4.28
CA ASP A 264 11.03 -27.92 -3.42
C ASP A 264 10.07 -26.85 -3.96
N LEU A 265 9.91 -26.81 -5.28
CA LEU A 265 9.01 -25.86 -5.95
C LEU A 265 7.53 -26.20 -5.76
N ALA A 266 7.19 -27.48 -5.70
CA ALA A 266 5.80 -27.92 -5.48
C ALA A 266 5.26 -27.46 -4.13
N LEU A 267 6.10 -27.49 -3.08
CA LEU A 267 5.75 -27.02 -1.75
C LEU A 267 5.48 -25.50 -1.69
N VAL A 268 6.25 -24.71 -2.45
CA VAL A 268 6.08 -23.24 -2.48
C VAL A 268 4.86 -22.84 -3.31
N ALA A 269 4.60 -23.55 -4.38
CA ALA A 269 3.41 -23.31 -5.22
C ALA A 269 2.11 -23.61 -4.45
N ALA A 270 2.07 -24.70 -3.65
CA ALA A 270 0.91 -25.03 -2.82
C ALA A 270 0.61 -23.97 -1.76
N VAL A 271 1.64 -23.44 -1.09
CA VAL A 271 1.47 -22.37 -0.06
C VAL A 271 1.04 -21.04 -0.69
N ALA A 272 1.47 -20.74 -1.92
CA ALA A 272 1.10 -19.50 -2.60
C ALA A 272 -0.35 -19.52 -3.14
N SER A 273 -0.93 -20.70 -3.38
CA SER A 273 -2.33 -20.86 -3.82
C SER A 273 -3.34 -20.81 -2.68
N ASP A 274 -2.90 -20.97 -1.42
CA ASP A 274 -3.77 -20.91 -0.23
C ASP A 274 -3.89 -19.48 0.36
N GLU A 275 -3.17 -18.49 -0.20
CA GLU A 275 -3.19 -17.09 0.26
C GLU A 275 -4.01 -16.13 -0.65
N ASP A 276 -4.57 -16.60 -1.77
CA ASP A 276 -5.50 -15.87 -2.64
C ASP A 276 -6.96 -16.19 -2.27
#